data_5c374ed8cd8c0b1b042a3b77769aae44
#
_entry.id   5c374ed8cd8c0b1b042a3b77769aae44
#
_cell.length_a   1.000
_cell.length_b   1.000
_cell.length_c   1.000
_cell.angle_alpha   90.00
_cell.angle_beta   90.00
_cell.angle_gamma   90.00
#
_symmetry.space_group_name_H-M   'P 1'
#
loop_
_entity.id
_entity.type
_entity.pdbx_description
1 polymer ?
#
loop_
_entity_poly.entity_id
_entity_poly.type
_entity_poly.pdbx_seq_one_letter_code
_entity_poly.pdbx_strand_id
1 'polypeptide(L)'
;MNHGESTVIETVNAAKPNFKKEKLLNAMKYRYATKRFSEKTIPPEDFEVLLETARLAPTSFGLETWKILVIQDKTLREEMKEFGWGIKDKLDASHFVVFLARKKADITFGSDYIRHMLKDVHQVPDEVYEFYKNAYGNFSENDFKTLESERSAFDWAGKQAYIVMAHMMVVAALMGIDSCPLEGFIPKEMDRLLGEEHGLFDTEHFGIAVMAAFGYRGEDVHRNK
;
A
#
# COMPACT_ATOMS: atom_id res chain seq x y z
N MET A 1 -11.94 -6.44 -47.71
CA MET A 1 -12.47 -7.34 -46.66
C MET A 1 -11.38 -7.54 -45.65
N ASN A 2 -11.38 -6.74 -44.60
CA ASN A 2 -10.47 -6.90 -43.45
C ASN A 2 -11.33 -7.17 -42.23
N HIS A 3 -11.24 -8.39 -41.74
CA HIS A 3 -11.89 -8.80 -40.52
C HIS A 3 -11.14 -8.13 -39.34
N GLY A 4 -11.84 -7.20 -38.65
CA GLY A 4 -11.41 -6.71 -37.40
C GLY A 4 -11.47 -7.82 -36.36
N GLU A 5 -10.32 -8.23 -35.85
CA GLU A 5 -10.24 -9.07 -34.66
C GLU A 5 -10.74 -8.22 -33.45
N SER A 6 -11.96 -8.57 -33.02
CA SER A 6 -12.45 -8.04 -31.74
C SER A 6 -11.63 -8.71 -30.61
N THR A 7 -10.82 -7.94 -29.93
CA THR A 7 -10.15 -8.39 -28.72
C THR A 7 -11.23 -8.69 -27.68
N VAL A 8 -11.52 -9.98 -27.48
CA VAL A 8 -12.40 -10.44 -26.40
C VAL A 8 -11.65 -10.20 -25.11
N ILE A 9 -12.08 -9.21 -24.35
CA ILE A 9 -11.67 -9.08 -22.95
C ILE A 9 -12.24 -10.31 -22.24
N GLU A 10 -11.40 -11.28 -21.92
CA GLU A 10 -11.78 -12.38 -21.04
C GLU A 10 -12.25 -11.79 -19.71
N THR A 11 -13.57 -11.81 -19.50
CA THR A 11 -14.15 -11.55 -18.20
C THR A 11 -13.69 -12.66 -17.25
N VAL A 12 -12.75 -12.34 -16.38
CA VAL A 12 -12.36 -13.22 -15.29
C VAL A 12 -13.58 -13.35 -14.36
N ASN A 13 -14.43 -14.34 -14.62
CA ASN A 13 -15.52 -14.71 -13.74
C ASN A 13 -14.94 -15.37 -12.48
N ALA A 14 -14.43 -14.58 -11.56
CA ALA A 14 -14.06 -15.08 -10.23
C ALA A 14 -15.33 -15.64 -9.56
N ALA A 15 -15.28 -16.93 -9.18
CA ALA A 15 -16.38 -17.56 -8.48
C ALA A 15 -16.72 -16.76 -7.19
N LYS A 16 -18.02 -16.57 -6.93
CA LYS A 16 -18.47 -15.89 -5.71
C LYS A 16 -17.91 -16.63 -4.49
N PRO A 17 -17.11 -15.95 -3.64
CA PRO A 17 -16.47 -16.61 -2.51
C PRO A 17 -17.52 -17.16 -1.51
N ASN A 18 -17.41 -18.45 -1.21
CA ASN A 18 -18.23 -19.10 -0.18
C ASN A 18 -17.57 -18.92 1.19
N PHE A 19 -17.73 -17.74 1.77
CA PHE A 19 -17.09 -17.38 3.03
C PHE A 19 -18.12 -17.22 4.15
N LYS A 20 -17.91 -17.92 5.29
CA LYS A 20 -18.79 -17.78 6.46
C LYS A 20 -18.56 -16.41 7.13
N LYS A 21 -19.63 -15.60 7.26
CA LYS A 21 -19.62 -14.27 7.92
C LYS A 21 -18.97 -14.30 9.30
N GLU A 22 -19.22 -15.37 10.05
CA GLU A 22 -18.66 -15.58 11.39
C GLU A 22 -17.13 -15.64 11.37
N LYS A 23 -16.53 -16.34 10.39
CA LYS A 23 -15.07 -16.42 10.23
C LYS A 23 -14.45 -15.05 10.02
N LEU A 24 -15.09 -14.21 9.18
CA LEU A 24 -14.65 -12.83 8.96
C LEU A 24 -14.71 -12.01 10.25
N LEU A 25 -15.83 -12.04 10.96
CA LEU A 25 -15.97 -11.29 12.20
C LEU A 25 -15.00 -11.74 13.29
N ASN A 26 -14.72 -13.04 13.37
CA ASN A 26 -13.74 -13.58 14.30
C ASN A 26 -12.33 -13.13 13.96
N ALA A 27 -11.96 -13.05 12.67
CA ALA A 27 -10.68 -12.48 12.26
C ALA A 27 -10.57 -10.99 12.65
N MET A 28 -11.63 -10.22 12.48
CA MET A 28 -11.66 -8.81 12.90
C MET A 28 -11.53 -8.63 14.41
N LYS A 29 -12.12 -9.51 15.19
CA LYS A 29 -11.95 -9.55 16.66
C LYS A 29 -10.56 -10.01 17.06
N TYR A 30 -9.99 -10.98 16.34
CA TYR A 30 -8.64 -11.49 16.55
C TYR A 30 -7.58 -10.42 16.31
N ARG A 31 -7.75 -9.57 15.25
CA ARG A 31 -6.78 -8.55 14.88
C ARG A 31 -6.51 -7.59 16.05
N TYR A 32 -5.29 -7.51 16.43
CA TYR A 32 -4.78 -6.64 17.49
C TYR A 32 -3.53 -5.92 16.98
N ALA A 33 -3.31 -4.67 17.39
CA ALA A 33 -2.07 -3.95 17.09
C ALA A 33 -0.98 -4.43 18.05
N THR A 34 -0.38 -5.56 17.70
CA THR A 34 0.63 -6.29 18.47
C THR A 34 1.80 -5.39 18.83
N LYS A 35 2.19 -5.38 20.11
CA LYS A 35 3.28 -4.54 20.62
C LYS A 35 4.61 -5.26 20.54
N ARG A 36 4.62 -6.60 20.66
CA ARG A 36 5.82 -7.44 20.58
C ARG A 36 5.55 -8.61 19.67
N PHE A 37 6.49 -8.91 18.80
CA PHE A 37 6.44 -10.06 17.92
C PHE A 37 7.30 -11.19 18.49
N SER A 38 6.91 -12.43 18.19
CA SER A 38 7.71 -13.62 18.47
C SER A 38 8.76 -13.82 17.37
N GLU A 39 9.70 -14.73 17.60
CA GLU A 39 10.71 -15.10 16.60
C GLU A 39 10.15 -15.92 15.43
N LYS A 40 8.87 -16.34 15.52
CA LYS A 40 8.22 -17.11 14.44
C LYS A 40 8.12 -16.27 13.18
N THR A 41 8.62 -16.81 12.07
CA THR A 41 8.55 -16.16 10.76
C THR A 41 7.28 -16.57 10.01
N ILE A 42 6.76 -15.65 9.20
CA ILE A 42 5.68 -15.92 8.24
C ILE A 42 6.30 -16.76 7.11
N PRO A 43 5.69 -17.90 6.72
CA PRO A 43 6.13 -18.64 5.54
C PRO A 43 6.12 -17.76 4.29
N PRO A 44 7.10 -17.91 3.38
CA PRO A 44 7.16 -17.10 2.16
C PRO A 44 5.85 -17.14 1.35
N GLU A 45 5.26 -18.32 1.19
CA GLU A 45 3.99 -18.52 0.48
C GLU A 45 2.82 -17.77 1.12
N ASP A 46 2.80 -17.64 2.44
CA ASP A 46 1.78 -16.88 3.17
C ASP A 46 2.00 -15.37 3.00
N PHE A 47 3.26 -14.92 2.96
CA PHE A 47 3.56 -13.53 2.75
C PHE A 47 3.27 -13.08 1.31
N GLU A 48 3.48 -13.95 0.32
CA GLU A 48 3.09 -13.71 -1.08
C GLU A 48 1.58 -13.46 -1.20
N VAL A 49 0.74 -14.16 -0.43
CA VAL A 49 -0.71 -13.90 -0.39
C VAL A 49 -0.99 -12.47 0.10
N LEU A 50 -0.23 -11.98 1.09
CA LEU A 50 -0.39 -10.59 1.56
C LEU A 50 0.03 -9.57 0.50
N LEU A 51 1.12 -9.83 -0.24
CA LEU A 51 1.56 -8.97 -1.33
C LEU A 51 0.54 -8.96 -2.49
N GLU A 52 0.00 -10.12 -2.85
CA GLU A 52 -1.06 -10.21 -3.86
C GLU A 52 -2.34 -9.47 -3.41
N THR A 53 -2.67 -9.53 -2.12
CA THR A 53 -3.78 -8.74 -1.56
C THR A 53 -3.53 -7.23 -1.71
N ALA A 54 -2.30 -6.79 -1.55
CA ALA A 54 -1.92 -5.40 -1.79
C ALA A 54 -2.12 -5.01 -3.27
N ARG A 55 -1.65 -5.86 -4.19
CA ARG A 55 -1.78 -5.65 -5.63
C ARG A 55 -3.25 -5.56 -6.08
N LEU A 56 -4.13 -6.34 -5.47
CA LEU A 56 -5.56 -6.39 -5.77
C LEU A 56 -6.39 -5.32 -5.03
N ALA A 57 -5.77 -4.48 -4.20
CA ALA A 57 -6.48 -3.45 -3.47
C ALA A 57 -7.00 -2.35 -4.43
N PRO A 58 -8.24 -1.88 -4.25
CA PRO A 58 -8.76 -0.79 -5.08
C PRO A 58 -8.05 0.51 -4.77
N THR A 59 -7.83 1.33 -5.80
CA THR A 59 -7.32 2.68 -5.67
C THR A 59 -8.15 3.67 -6.48
N SER A 60 -8.15 4.93 -6.09
CA SER A 60 -8.89 5.97 -6.79
C SER A 60 -8.40 6.09 -8.23
N PHE A 61 -9.32 6.10 -9.19
CA PHE A 61 -9.06 6.10 -10.62
C PHE A 61 -8.20 4.92 -11.13
N GLY A 62 -7.93 3.89 -10.31
CA GLY A 62 -7.02 2.80 -10.67
C GLY A 62 -5.55 3.23 -10.82
N LEU A 63 -5.17 4.39 -10.30
CA LEU A 63 -3.84 4.96 -10.54
C LEU A 63 -2.72 4.34 -9.71
N GLU A 64 -3.02 3.52 -8.71
CA GLU A 64 -2.02 2.78 -7.91
C GLU A 64 -0.84 3.67 -7.44
N THR A 65 -1.15 4.83 -6.88
CA THR A 65 -0.18 5.86 -6.50
C THR A 65 0.67 5.49 -5.28
N TRP A 66 1.01 4.23 -5.15
CA TRP A 66 1.74 3.66 -4.02
C TRP A 66 2.82 2.66 -4.47
N LYS A 67 3.72 2.35 -3.57
CA LYS A 67 4.73 1.28 -3.71
C LYS A 67 4.98 0.66 -2.34
N ILE A 68 5.39 -0.61 -2.31
CA ILE A 68 5.75 -1.32 -1.09
C ILE A 68 7.25 -1.60 -1.09
N LEU A 69 7.89 -1.35 0.06
CA LEU A 69 9.21 -1.88 0.38
C LEU A 69 9.07 -2.88 1.54
N VAL A 70 9.71 -4.02 1.42
CA VAL A 70 9.80 -5.03 2.49
C VAL A 70 11.21 -4.98 3.06
N ILE A 71 11.35 -4.44 4.25
CA ILE A 71 12.65 -4.27 4.91
C ILE A 71 12.97 -5.51 5.73
N GLN A 72 13.86 -6.35 5.24
CA GLN A 72 14.29 -7.59 5.93
C GLN A 72 15.70 -7.49 6.51
N ASP A 73 16.52 -6.56 6.00
CA ASP A 73 17.85 -6.32 6.53
C ASP A 73 17.80 -5.85 7.98
N LYS A 74 18.44 -6.59 8.88
CA LYS A 74 18.43 -6.31 10.32
C LYS A 74 19.24 -5.07 10.68
N THR A 75 20.34 -4.80 9.94
CA THR A 75 21.17 -3.62 10.17
C THR A 75 20.39 -2.37 9.84
N LEU A 76 19.72 -2.36 8.70
CA LEU A 76 18.86 -1.25 8.31
C LEU A 76 17.70 -1.04 9.30
N ARG A 77 17.10 -2.12 9.80
CA ARG A 77 16.07 -2.01 10.84
C ARG A 77 16.61 -1.38 12.15
N GLU A 78 17.87 -1.64 12.51
CA GLU A 78 18.50 -0.97 13.67
C GLU A 78 18.69 0.54 13.42
N GLU A 79 19.17 0.92 12.24
CA GLU A 79 19.32 2.33 11.85
C GLU A 79 17.97 3.07 11.87
N MET A 80 16.89 2.44 11.41
CA MET A 80 15.53 3.00 11.45
C MET A 80 15.07 3.34 12.87
N LYS A 81 15.62 2.73 13.91
CA LYS A 81 15.26 3.01 15.31
C LYS A 81 15.59 4.45 15.73
N GLU A 82 16.58 5.06 15.09
CA GLU A 82 16.98 6.44 15.41
C GLU A 82 15.82 7.42 15.14
N PHE A 83 15.12 7.23 14.02
CA PHE A 83 14.05 8.13 13.57
C PHE A 83 12.64 7.58 13.84
N GLY A 84 12.56 6.40 14.48
CA GLY A 84 11.32 5.67 14.69
C GLY A 84 10.90 5.59 16.15
N TRP A 85 10.39 6.67 16.73
CA TRP A 85 10.00 6.72 18.14
C TRP A 85 8.88 5.75 18.53
N GLY A 86 8.01 5.37 17.59
CA GLY A 86 6.90 4.43 17.80
C GLY A 86 7.07 3.06 17.16
N ILE A 87 8.17 2.81 16.42
CA ILE A 87 8.38 1.58 15.69
C ILE A 87 9.39 0.61 16.31
N LYS A 88 10.20 1.08 17.26
CA LYS A 88 11.37 0.35 17.82
C LYS A 88 11.06 -1.10 18.18
N ASP A 89 10.00 -1.33 18.96
CA ASP A 89 9.62 -2.66 19.45
C ASP A 89 8.91 -3.53 18.39
N LYS A 90 8.74 -3.04 17.14
CA LYS A 90 8.06 -3.73 16.03
C LYS A 90 9.03 -4.12 14.92
N LEU A 91 10.26 -3.62 14.97
CA LEU A 91 11.29 -3.93 13.97
C LEU A 91 11.78 -5.39 14.04
N ASP A 92 11.47 -6.11 15.12
CA ASP A 92 11.73 -7.55 15.25
C ASP A 92 10.64 -8.42 14.58
N ALA A 93 9.59 -7.82 14.04
CA ALA A 93 8.54 -8.55 13.31
C ALA A 93 9.13 -9.38 12.16
N SER A 94 8.44 -10.49 11.81
CA SER A 94 8.82 -11.33 10.69
C SER A 94 9.05 -10.53 9.41
N HIS A 95 8.07 -9.66 9.07
CA HIS A 95 8.18 -8.75 7.93
C HIS A 95 7.86 -7.32 8.37
N PHE A 96 8.73 -6.39 7.97
CA PHE A 96 8.51 -4.96 8.17
C PHE A 96 8.28 -4.29 6.82
N VAL A 97 7.12 -3.65 6.68
CA VAL A 97 6.62 -3.15 5.40
C VAL A 97 6.50 -1.64 5.45
N VAL A 98 7.10 -0.95 4.48
CA VAL A 98 7.00 0.49 4.27
C VAL A 98 6.13 0.74 3.06
N PHE A 99 5.09 1.54 3.23
CA PHE A 99 4.19 1.96 2.16
C PHE A 99 4.57 3.36 1.71
N LEU A 100 5.01 3.46 0.49
CA LEU A 100 5.34 4.71 -0.18
C LEU A 100 4.12 5.28 -0.89
N ALA A 101 4.02 6.59 -0.95
CA ALA A 101 3.06 7.31 -1.78
C ALA A 101 3.78 8.20 -2.79
N ARG A 102 3.20 8.36 -3.98
CA ARG A 102 3.74 9.23 -5.03
C ARG A 102 3.55 10.70 -4.68
N LYS A 103 4.50 11.49 -5.12
CA LYS A 103 4.47 12.95 -4.98
C LYS A 103 3.69 13.61 -6.12
N LYS A 104 3.40 14.89 -5.97
CA LYS A 104 2.53 15.68 -6.84
C LYS A 104 2.91 15.60 -8.31
N ALA A 105 4.20 15.65 -8.64
CA ALA A 105 4.67 15.61 -10.02
C ALA A 105 4.14 14.39 -10.78
N ASP A 106 4.11 13.22 -10.14
CA ASP A 106 3.64 11.98 -10.74
C ASP A 106 2.12 11.89 -10.86
N ILE A 107 1.40 12.47 -9.92
CA ILE A 107 -0.07 12.39 -9.87
C ILE A 107 -0.76 13.59 -10.51
N THR A 108 -0.02 14.50 -11.13
CA THR A 108 -0.58 15.53 -11.99
C THR A 108 -0.98 14.90 -13.32
N PHE A 109 -2.19 15.21 -13.83
CA PHE A 109 -2.62 14.63 -15.09
C PHE A 109 -1.68 15.05 -16.23
N GLY A 110 -1.33 14.08 -17.07
CA GLY A 110 -0.34 14.27 -18.14
C GLY A 110 1.09 13.97 -17.73
N SER A 111 1.35 13.63 -16.46
CA SER A 111 2.63 13.07 -16.04
C SER A 111 2.92 11.77 -16.78
N ASP A 112 4.20 11.43 -16.92
CA ASP A 112 4.61 10.16 -17.53
C ASP A 112 4.06 8.97 -16.76
N TYR A 113 3.93 9.09 -15.43
CA TYR A 113 3.36 8.04 -14.61
C TYR A 113 1.88 7.79 -14.93
N ILE A 114 1.04 8.82 -14.93
CA ILE A 114 -0.40 8.65 -15.24
C ILE A 114 -0.58 8.14 -16.66
N ARG A 115 0.21 8.65 -17.61
CA ARG A 115 0.16 8.16 -18.97
C ARG A 115 0.53 6.68 -19.05
N HIS A 116 1.62 6.27 -18.39
CA HIS A 116 2.04 4.87 -18.32
C HIS A 116 0.94 3.99 -17.72
N MET A 117 0.35 4.37 -16.59
CA MET A 117 -0.72 3.60 -15.97
C MET A 117 -1.92 3.43 -16.89
N LEU A 118 -2.40 4.49 -17.51
CA LEU A 118 -3.61 4.43 -18.33
C LEU A 118 -3.36 3.77 -19.71
N LYS A 119 -2.23 4.05 -20.35
CA LYS A 119 -1.97 3.60 -21.74
C LYS A 119 -1.22 2.28 -21.80
N ASP A 120 -0.23 2.05 -20.94
CA ASP A 120 0.62 0.87 -21.04
C ASP A 120 0.11 -0.25 -20.11
N VAL A 121 -0.31 0.08 -18.87
CA VAL A 121 -0.78 -0.91 -17.90
C VAL A 121 -2.26 -1.26 -18.14
N HIS A 122 -3.15 -0.26 -18.11
CA HIS A 122 -4.59 -0.48 -18.28
C HIS A 122 -5.03 -0.55 -19.74
N GLN A 123 -4.17 -0.14 -20.67
CA GLN A 123 -4.42 -0.17 -22.12
C GLN A 123 -5.76 0.49 -22.53
N VAL A 124 -6.11 1.60 -21.85
CA VAL A 124 -7.39 2.26 -22.13
C VAL A 124 -7.41 2.86 -23.55
N PRO A 125 -8.53 2.75 -24.29
CA PRO A 125 -8.72 3.43 -25.58
C PRO A 125 -8.56 4.95 -25.47
N ASP A 126 -8.26 5.62 -26.60
CA ASP A 126 -8.03 7.08 -26.60
C ASP A 126 -9.25 7.86 -26.09
N GLU A 127 -10.46 7.45 -26.44
CA GLU A 127 -11.69 8.07 -25.97
C GLU A 127 -11.83 7.98 -24.43
N VAL A 128 -11.45 6.84 -23.84
CA VAL A 128 -11.45 6.61 -22.40
C VAL A 128 -10.36 7.45 -21.74
N TYR A 129 -9.18 7.57 -22.36
CA TYR A 129 -8.11 8.42 -21.87
C TYR A 129 -8.55 9.89 -21.78
N GLU A 130 -9.19 10.43 -22.83
CA GLU A 130 -9.72 11.80 -22.83
C GLU A 130 -10.83 11.99 -21.75
N PHE A 131 -11.68 10.98 -21.54
CA PHE A 131 -12.65 11.00 -20.44
C PHE A 131 -11.95 11.09 -19.08
N TYR A 132 -10.92 10.26 -18.84
CA TYR A 132 -10.13 10.31 -17.60
C TYR A 132 -9.45 11.66 -17.40
N LYS A 133 -8.94 12.27 -18.47
CA LYS A 133 -8.34 13.61 -18.44
C LYS A 133 -9.30 14.63 -17.84
N ASN A 134 -10.53 14.67 -18.35
CA ASN A 134 -11.53 15.63 -17.91
C ASN A 134 -12.00 15.31 -16.48
N ALA A 135 -12.30 14.05 -16.20
CA ALA A 135 -12.82 13.62 -14.90
C ALA A 135 -11.79 13.78 -13.79
N TYR A 136 -10.56 13.30 -14.00
CA TYR A 136 -9.48 13.40 -13.01
C TYR A 136 -9.00 14.85 -12.85
N GLY A 137 -8.91 15.62 -13.96
CA GLY A 137 -8.57 17.03 -13.92
C GLY A 137 -9.57 17.81 -13.06
N ASN A 138 -10.88 17.68 -13.33
CA ASN A 138 -11.92 18.32 -12.51
C ASN A 138 -11.87 17.88 -11.06
N PHE A 139 -11.75 16.58 -10.80
CA PHE A 139 -11.62 16.02 -9.45
C PHE A 139 -10.42 16.64 -8.71
N SER A 140 -9.25 16.67 -9.33
CA SER A 140 -8.01 17.07 -8.68
C SER A 140 -7.86 18.57 -8.50
N GLU A 141 -8.42 19.39 -9.40
CA GLU A 141 -8.30 20.85 -9.39
C GLU A 141 -9.48 21.54 -8.70
N ASN A 142 -10.70 21.04 -8.89
CA ASN A 142 -11.92 21.74 -8.48
C ASN A 142 -12.62 21.06 -7.30
N ASP A 143 -12.90 19.74 -7.40
CA ASP A 143 -13.76 19.06 -6.41
C ASP A 143 -13.00 18.76 -5.11
N PHE A 144 -11.88 18.04 -5.20
CA PHE A 144 -11.08 17.64 -4.05
C PHE A 144 -9.82 18.50 -3.84
N LYS A 145 -9.44 19.28 -4.84
CA LYS A 145 -8.26 20.18 -4.81
C LYS A 145 -6.97 19.46 -4.37
N THR A 146 -6.84 18.21 -4.79
CA THR A 146 -5.70 17.38 -4.38
C THR A 146 -4.36 17.93 -4.86
N LEU A 147 -4.37 18.74 -5.91
CA LEU A 147 -3.16 19.34 -6.50
C LEU A 147 -2.90 20.78 -6.05
N GLU A 148 -3.64 21.33 -5.07
CA GLU A 148 -3.41 22.71 -4.60
C GLU A 148 -2.05 22.91 -3.94
N SER A 149 -1.48 21.85 -3.35
CA SER A 149 -0.14 21.88 -2.74
C SER A 149 0.56 20.52 -2.86
N GLU A 150 1.87 20.48 -2.60
CA GLU A 150 2.62 19.23 -2.47
C GLU A 150 2.05 18.36 -1.35
N ARG A 151 1.64 18.97 -0.24
CA ARG A 151 1.08 18.26 0.90
C ARG A 151 -0.27 17.64 0.59
N SER A 152 -1.21 18.39 -0.01
CA SER A 152 -2.54 17.84 -0.35
C SER A 152 -2.44 16.69 -1.36
N ALA A 153 -1.52 16.80 -2.32
CA ALA A 153 -1.26 15.76 -3.30
C ALA A 153 -0.72 14.48 -2.63
N PHE A 154 0.29 14.62 -1.79
CA PHE A 154 0.87 13.52 -1.05
C PHE A 154 -0.13 12.87 -0.08
N ASP A 155 -0.91 13.67 0.64
CA ASP A 155 -1.95 13.16 1.55
C ASP A 155 -3.04 12.38 0.80
N TRP A 156 -3.40 12.78 -0.43
CA TRP A 156 -4.33 12.02 -1.26
C TRP A 156 -3.73 10.70 -1.73
N ALA A 157 -2.51 10.69 -2.23
CA ALA A 157 -1.80 9.48 -2.63
C ALA A 157 -1.58 8.55 -1.42
N GLY A 158 -1.25 9.11 -0.27
CA GLY A 158 -1.12 8.39 0.99
C GLY A 158 -2.39 7.65 1.40
N LYS A 159 -3.59 8.24 1.19
CA LYS A 159 -4.85 7.53 1.46
C LYS A 159 -4.97 6.22 0.66
N GLN A 160 -4.44 6.15 -0.55
CA GLN A 160 -4.41 4.92 -1.34
C GLN A 160 -3.49 3.88 -0.69
N ALA A 161 -2.32 4.29 -0.20
CA ALA A 161 -1.41 3.42 0.53
C ALA A 161 -2.04 2.85 1.82
N TYR A 162 -2.84 3.66 2.55
CA TYR A 162 -3.59 3.19 3.72
C TYR A 162 -4.68 2.16 3.37
N ILE A 163 -5.35 2.31 2.22
CA ILE A 163 -6.31 1.30 1.74
C ILE A 163 -5.59 -0.02 1.51
N VAL A 164 -4.45 0.01 0.83
CA VAL A 164 -3.62 -1.17 0.56
C VAL A 164 -3.17 -1.84 1.87
N MET A 165 -2.62 -1.07 2.80
CA MET A 165 -2.22 -1.56 4.12
C MET A 165 -3.40 -2.20 4.86
N ALA A 166 -4.58 -1.58 4.85
CA ALA A 166 -5.77 -2.11 5.52
C ALA A 166 -6.22 -3.44 4.92
N HIS A 167 -6.17 -3.61 3.59
CA HIS A 167 -6.44 -4.88 2.92
C HIS A 167 -5.49 -5.97 3.37
N MET A 168 -4.18 -5.71 3.38
CA MET A 168 -3.17 -6.65 3.87
C MET A 168 -3.43 -7.06 5.32
N MET A 169 -3.77 -6.10 6.19
CA MET A 169 -4.04 -6.37 7.62
C MET A 169 -5.29 -7.22 7.84
N VAL A 170 -6.33 -7.05 7.03
CA VAL A 170 -7.55 -7.87 7.08
C VAL A 170 -7.23 -9.31 6.69
N VAL A 171 -6.52 -9.51 5.59
CA VAL A 171 -6.15 -10.86 5.11
C VAL A 171 -5.16 -11.51 6.06
N ALA A 172 -4.17 -10.78 6.58
CA ALA A 172 -3.28 -11.28 7.63
C ALA A 172 -4.07 -11.85 8.83
N ALA A 173 -5.08 -11.12 9.32
CA ALA A 173 -5.92 -11.59 10.41
C ALA A 173 -6.73 -12.86 10.06
N LEU A 174 -7.20 -12.98 8.81
CA LEU A 174 -7.88 -14.19 8.32
C LEU A 174 -6.95 -15.40 8.26
N MET A 175 -5.66 -15.19 8.07
CA MET A 175 -4.60 -16.19 8.04
C MET A 175 -4.00 -16.46 9.44
N GLY A 176 -4.45 -15.75 10.49
CA GLY A 176 -3.90 -15.89 11.85
C GLY A 176 -2.54 -15.20 12.03
N ILE A 177 -2.21 -14.25 11.13
CA ILE A 177 -1.02 -13.41 11.19
C ILE A 177 -1.38 -12.10 11.88
N ASP A 178 -0.56 -11.70 12.84
CA ASP A 178 -0.70 -10.43 13.53
C ASP A 178 -0.09 -9.29 12.73
N SER A 179 -0.63 -8.09 12.93
CA SER A 179 -0.13 -6.88 12.29
C SER A 179 -0.25 -5.65 13.19
N CYS A 180 0.64 -4.69 12.98
CA CYS A 180 0.61 -3.39 13.65
C CYS A 180 0.85 -2.28 12.64
N PRO A 181 -0.12 -1.37 12.38
CA PRO A 181 0.10 -0.18 11.58
C PRO A 181 0.90 0.83 12.39
N LEU A 182 1.77 1.59 11.74
CA LEU A 182 2.79 2.42 12.39
C LEU A 182 2.92 3.79 11.71
N GLU A 183 2.76 4.84 12.49
CA GLU A 183 3.00 6.24 12.11
C GLU A 183 4.06 6.91 13.01
N GLY A 184 4.59 6.16 13.98
CA GLY A 184 5.51 6.67 14.97
C GLY A 184 6.94 6.83 14.47
N PHE A 185 7.16 7.63 13.42
CA PHE A 185 8.47 7.95 12.86
C PHE A 185 8.54 9.41 12.43
N ILE A 186 9.74 9.91 12.13
CA ILE A 186 9.98 11.25 11.59
C ILE A 186 10.07 11.13 10.06
N PRO A 187 9.04 11.52 9.30
CA PRO A 187 8.96 11.23 7.86
C PRO A 187 10.18 11.72 7.08
N LYS A 188 10.59 12.96 7.26
CA LYS A 188 11.72 13.55 6.55
C LYS A 188 13.03 12.79 6.76
N GLU A 189 13.32 12.41 8.01
CA GLU A 189 14.55 11.69 8.34
C GLU A 189 14.49 10.24 7.85
N MET A 190 13.30 9.63 7.89
CA MET A 190 13.13 8.28 7.39
C MET A 190 13.19 8.23 5.84
N ASP A 191 12.63 9.24 5.15
CA ASP A 191 12.79 9.40 3.70
C ASP A 191 14.26 9.55 3.31
N ARG A 192 15.02 10.38 4.07
CA ARG A 192 16.47 10.56 3.88
C ARG A 192 17.21 9.23 4.07
N LEU A 193 16.97 8.53 5.18
CA LEU A 193 17.64 7.26 5.47
C LEU A 193 17.36 6.23 4.37
N LEU A 194 16.08 5.92 4.12
CA LEU A 194 15.73 4.83 3.20
C LEU A 194 15.86 5.20 1.72
N GLY A 195 15.56 6.45 1.36
CA GLY A 195 15.59 6.91 -0.03
C GLY A 195 16.97 7.44 -0.45
N GLU A 196 17.56 8.41 0.29
CA GLU A 196 18.77 9.07 -0.14
C GLU A 196 20.03 8.28 0.25
N GLU A 197 20.13 7.80 1.50
CA GLU A 197 21.33 7.11 1.98
C GLU A 197 21.41 5.65 1.50
N HIS A 198 20.29 4.91 1.58
CA HIS A 198 20.23 3.52 1.15
C HIS A 198 19.70 3.33 -0.28
N GLY A 199 19.20 4.37 -0.94
CA GLY A 199 18.78 4.33 -2.34
C GLY A 199 17.62 3.37 -2.64
N LEU A 200 16.76 3.07 -1.65
CA LEU A 200 15.69 2.09 -1.83
C LEU A 200 14.50 2.62 -2.64
N PHE A 201 14.37 3.93 -2.75
CA PHE A 201 13.39 4.59 -3.60
C PHE A 201 13.86 5.99 -3.95
N ASP A 202 13.32 6.52 -5.06
CA ASP A 202 13.58 7.88 -5.50
C ASP A 202 12.74 8.87 -4.68
N THR A 203 13.41 9.73 -3.92
CA THR A 203 12.77 10.74 -3.06
C THR A 203 12.16 11.90 -3.84
N GLU A 204 12.45 12.07 -5.13
CA GLU A 204 11.75 13.04 -5.99
C GLU A 204 10.34 12.55 -6.33
N HIS A 205 10.17 11.23 -6.49
CA HIS A 205 8.91 10.60 -6.89
C HIS A 205 8.08 10.07 -5.72
N PHE A 206 8.71 9.67 -4.62
CA PHE A 206 8.05 9.01 -3.49
C PHE A 206 8.39 9.64 -2.14
N GLY A 207 7.50 9.41 -1.18
CA GLY A 207 7.72 9.60 0.24
C GLY A 207 7.05 8.49 1.03
N ILE A 208 7.42 8.31 2.28
CA ILE A 208 6.84 7.29 3.15
C ILE A 208 5.51 7.79 3.70
N ALA A 209 4.41 7.06 3.39
CA ALA A 209 3.08 7.39 3.87
C ALA A 209 2.79 6.74 5.23
N VAL A 210 3.10 5.45 5.38
CA VAL A 210 2.83 4.66 6.58
C VAL A 210 3.69 3.39 6.57
N MET A 211 3.83 2.74 7.72
CA MET A 211 4.50 1.46 7.83
C MET A 211 3.60 0.43 8.50
N ALA A 212 3.88 -0.85 8.34
CA ALA A 212 3.25 -1.91 9.09
C ALA A 212 4.22 -3.06 9.37
N ALA A 213 4.10 -3.63 10.56
CA ALA A 213 4.79 -4.84 10.95
C ALA A 213 3.85 -6.04 10.86
N PHE A 214 4.33 -7.17 10.34
CA PHE A 214 3.60 -8.43 10.21
C PHE A 214 4.40 -9.58 10.83
N GLY A 215 3.71 -10.46 11.55
CA GLY A 215 4.34 -11.58 12.24
C GLY A 215 3.36 -12.29 13.14
N TYR A 216 3.86 -12.93 14.18
CA TYR A 216 3.04 -13.58 15.19
C TYR A 216 3.30 -12.94 16.54
N ARG A 217 2.24 -12.67 17.31
CA ARG A 217 2.36 -12.04 18.63
C ARG A 217 3.24 -12.86 19.58
N GLY A 218 4.09 -12.18 20.33
CA GLY A 218 4.92 -12.71 21.39
C GLY A 218 4.42 -12.33 22.79
N GLU A 219 3.18 -11.87 22.89
CA GLU A 219 2.56 -11.36 24.11
C GLU A 219 1.08 -11.73 24.20
N ASP A 220 0.53 -11.69 25.40
CA ASP A 220 -0.90 -11.81 25.61
C ASP A 220 -1.65 -10.53 25.21
N VAL A 221 -2.89 -10.71 24.75
CA VAL A 221 -3.74 -9.56 24.38
C VAL A 221 -4.27 -8.88 25.63
N HIS A 222 -3.86 -7.65 25.87
CA HIS A 222 -4.24 -6.89 27.07
C HIS A 222 -5.53 -6.08 26.92
N ARG A 223 -6.15 -6.06 25.73
CA ARG A 223 -7.39 -5.29 25.47
C ARG A 223 -8.34 -6.08 24.57
N ASN A 224 -9.58 -6.18 25.00
CA ASN A 224 -10.68 -6.59 24.14
C ASN A 224 -11.13 -5.39 23.29
N LYS A 225 -11.54 -5.67 22.05
CA LYS A 225 -12.18 -4.67 21.20
C LYS A 225 -13.64 -4.50 21.55
#